data_a0aab44afb94fda3bed9a54e5af94f0e
#
_entry.id   a0aab44afb94fda3bed9a54e5af94f0e
#
_cell.length_a   1.000
_cell.length_b   1.000
_cell.length_c   1.000
_cell.angle_alpha   90.00
_cell.angle_beta   90.00
_cell.angle_gamma   90.00
#
_symmetry.space_group_name_H-M   'P 1'
#
loop_
_entity.id
_entity.type
_entity.pdbx_description
1 polymer ?
#
loop_
_entity_poly.entity_id
_entity_poly.type
_entity_poly.pdbx_seq_one_letter_code
_entity_poly.pdbx_strand_id
1 'polypeptide(L)'
;TIILDEFDQLLEDSQIHFVEKITHYAPRDHQLIYMSATTKFDQDKIAANTRTIDLSDQKLDNIQHFYMQVDQRHRVDMLRKLAHVDDFRGLVFFNSLSDLGSAEEKLQYRDILAVSLASDVNVKFRKVILEKFKDNQLTLLLATDLLARGIDIDSLECVVNFDVPRDSEAYTHRAGRTG
;
A
#
# COMPACT_ATOMS: atom_id res chain seq x y z
N THR A 1 -1.37 5.24 26.35
CA THR A 1 -1.87 4.35 25.27
C THR A 1 -0.81 4.26 24.19
N ILE A 2 -0.53 3.06 23.70
CA ILE A 2 0.31 2.77 22.54
C ILE A 2 -0.59 2.10 21.52
N ILE A 3 -0.58 2.58 20.28
CA ILE A 3 -1.33 2.02 19.16
C ILE A 3 -0.33 1.44 18.18
N LEU A 4 -0.48 0.16 17.87
CA LEU A 4 0.32 -0.58 16.90
C LEU A 4 -0.57 -0.83 15.68
N ASP A 5 -0.40 0.00 14.67
CA ASP A 5 -1.11 -0.11 13.39
C ASP A 5 -0.37 -1.03 12.42
N GLU A 6 -1.09 -1.67 11.49
CA GLU A 6 -0.56 -2.74 10.62
C GLU A 6 0.19 -3.82 11.44
N PHE A 7 -0.41 -4.22 12.54
CA PHE A 7 0.21 -5.04 13.56
C PHE A 7 0.68 -6.40 13.05
N ASP A 8 -0.06 -7.02 12.14
CA ASP A 8 0.32 -8.23 11.41
C ASP A 8 1.73 -8.14 10.82
N GLN A 9 2.10 -6.99 10.29
CA GLN A 9 3.43 -6.73 9.73
C GLN A 9 4.47 -6.41 10.80
N LEU A 10 4.08 -5.73 11.88
CA LEU A 10 4.98 -5.45 13.00
C LEU A 10 5.39 -6.69 13.78
N LEU A 11 4.64 -7.79 13.64
CA LEU A 11 4.98 -9.09 14.24
C LEU A 11 5.98 -9.91 13.42
N GLU A 12 6.34 -9.50 12.21
CA GLU A 12 7.42 -10.13 11.46
C GLU A 12 8.73 -10.09 12.27
N ASP A 13 9.53 -11.13 12.17
CA ASP A 13 10.78 -11.27 12.94
C ASP A 13 11.76 -10.10 12.75
N SER A 14 11.66 -9.42 11.61
CA SER A 14 12.44 -8.22 11.30
C SER A 14 12.02 -6.97 12.08
N GLN A 15 10.78 -6.91 12.57
CA GLN A 15 10.17 -5.71 13.17
C GLN A 15 9.85 -5.89 14.65
N ILE A 16 9.58 -7.11 15.10
CA ILE A 16 9.07 -7.41 16.45
C ILE A 16 9.95 -6.82 17.56
N HIS A 17 11.26 -6.83 17.36
CA HIS A 17 12.20 -6.29 18.36
C HIS A 17 12.04 -4.78 18.61
N PHE A 18 11.53 -4.01 17.62
CA PHE A 18 11.21 -2.60 17.84
C PHE A 18 9.95 -2.44 18.69
N VAL A 19 8.93 -3.30 18.46
CA VAL A 19 7.72 -3.32 19.27
C VAL A 19 8.05 -3.66 20.72
N GLU A 20 8.84 -4.70 20.96
CA GLU A 20 9.31 -5.10 22.30
C GLU A 20 10.09 -3.97 22.99
N LYS A 21 10.96 -3.29 22.26
CA LYS A 21 11.72 -2.16 22.78
C LYS A 21 10.83 -0.99 23.19
N ILE A 22 9.86 -0.62 22.33
CA ILE A 22 8.91 0.46 22.63
C ILE A 22 8.05 0.11 23.85
N THR A 23 7.54 -1.11 23.93
CA THR A 23 6.71 -1.57 25.05
C THR A 23 7.51 -1.69 26.35
N HIS A 24 8.79 -2.09 26.27
CA HIS A 24 9.68 -2.17 27.43
C HIS A 24 9.96 -0.79 28.07
N TYR A 25 10.11 0.26 27.25
CA TYR A 25 10.34 1.62 27.73
C TYR A 25 9.06 2.37 28.08
N ALA A 26 7.91 1.79 27.80
CA ALA A 26 6.64 2.38 28.15
C ALA A 26 6.42 2.42 29.67
N PRO A 27 5.67 3.40 30.21
CA PRO A 27 5.25 3.37 31.60
C PRO A 27 4.56 2.04 31.95
N ARG A 28 4.76 1.52 33.19
CA ARG A 28 4.19 0.21 33.60
C ARG A 28 2.67 0.12 33.43
N ASP A 29 1.98 1.24 33.61
CA ASP A 29 0.52 1.33 33.45
C ASP A 29 0.20 1.96 32.09
N HIS A 30 0.19 1.13 31.05
CA HIS A 30 -0.13 1.54 29.69
C HIS A 30 -1.12 0.59 29.03
N GLN A 31 -1.92 1.13 28.12
CA GLN A 31 -2.81 0.39 27.25
C GLN A 31 -2.13 0.14 25.92
N LEU A 32 -2.18 -1.11 25.44
CA LEU A 32 -1.79 -1.47 24.08
C LEU A 32 -3.04 -1.70 23.24
N ILE A 33 -3.06 -1.11 22.05
CA ILE A 33 -4.09 -1.31 21.04
C ILE A 33 -3.39 -1.85 19.80
N TYR A 34 -3.80 -3.02 19.35
CA TYR A 34 -3.30 -3.68 18.13
C TYR A 34 -4.35 -3.52 17.04
N MET A 35 -3.97 -2.96 15.90
CA MET A 35 -4.85 -2.76 14.75
C MET A 35 -4.29 -3.51 13.55
N SER A 36 -5.12 -4.32 12.90
CA SER A 36 -4.74 -5.07 11.70
C SER A 36 -5.93 -5.22 10.78
N ALA A 37 -5.68 -5.15 9.48
CA ALA A 37 -6.68 -5.46 8.45
C ALA A 37 -6.84 -6.97 8.24
N THR A 38 -5.99 -7.80 8.84
CA THR A 38 -6.03 -9.26 8.72
C THR A 38 -6.08 -9.92 10.09
N THR A 39 -6.64 -11.14 10.13
CA THR A 39 -6.69 -11.97 11.34
C THR A 39 -5.56 -13.01 11.39
N LYS A 40 -4.68 -13.02 10.39
CA LYS A 40 -3.58 -13.98 10.27
C LYS A 40 -2.34 -13.48 10.99
N PHE A 41 -2.33 -13.57 12.29
CA PHE A 41 -1.15 -13.28 13.09
C PHE A 41 -0.97 -14.35 14.17
N ASP A 42 0.26 -14.50 14.64
CA ASP A 42 0.61 -15.42 15.71
C ASP A 42 0.07 -14.89 17.05
N GLN A 43 -0.94 -15.55 17.58
CA GLN A 43 -1.59 -15.14 18.84
C GLN A 43 -0.64 -15.22 20.04
N ASP A 44 0.41 -16.04 19.98
CA ASP A 44 1.41 -16.15 21.05
C ASP A 44 2.27 -14.88 21.18
N LYS A 45 2.27 -14.05 20.14
CA LYS A 45 2.97 -12.75 20.13
C LYS A 45 2.15 -11.59 20.72
N ILE A 46 0.91 -11.86 21.15
CA ILE A 46 0.00 -10.87 21.75
C ILE A 46 -0.07 -11.10 23.26
N ALA A 47 -0.27 -10.00 24.01
CA ALA A 47 -0.45 -10.10 25.45
C ALA A 47 -1.64 -11.00 25.82
N ALA A 48 -1.44 -11.93 26.76
CA ALA A 48 -2.40 -12.99 27.13
C ALA A 48 -3.79 -12.49 27.56
N ASN A 49 -3.91 -11.24 27.98
CA ASN A 49 -5.17 -10.63 28.43
C ASN A 49 -5.78 -9.67 27.38
N THR A 50 -5.44 -9.85 26.10
CA THR A 50 -5.94 -8.99 25.02
C THR A 50 -7.41 -9.31 24.73
N ARG A 51 -8.25 -8.27 24.70
CA ARG A 51 -9.63 -8.35 24.21
C ARG A 51 -9.64 -8.12 22.70
N THR A 52 -10.11 -9.09 21.94
CA THR A 52 -10.27 -8.96 20.49
C THR A 52 -11.63 -8.32 20.15
N ILE A 53 -11.62 -7.36 19.24
CA ILE A 53 -12.82 -6.80 18.60
C ILE A 53 -12.66 -7.08 17.11
N ASP A 54 -13.50 -7.97 16.59
CA ASP A 54 -13.51 -8.35 15.19
C ASP A 54 -14.52 -7.47 14.44
N LEU A 55 -14.05 -6.76 13.42
CA LEU A 55 -14.82 -5.89 12.54
C LEU A 55 -14.83 -6.41 11.09
N SER A 56 -14.38 -7.65 10.86
CA SER A 56 -14.22 -8.24 9.52
C SER A 56 -15.54 -8.41 8.76
N ASP A 57 -16.68 -8.41 9.44
CA ASP A 57 -18.01 -8.45 8.81
C ASP A 57 -18.39 -7.12 8.10
N GLN A 58 -17.65 -6.05 8.35
CA GLN A 58 -17.82 -4.79 7.62
C GLN A 58 -17.12 -4.92 6.25
N LYS A 59 -17.82 -5.53 5.30
CA LYS A 59 -17.33 -5.60 3.91
C LYS A 59 -17.17 -4.20 3.35
N LEU A 60 -16.06 -3.96 2.68
CA LEU A 60 -15.88 -2.80 1.80
C LEU A 60 -16.72 -3.04 0.52
N ASP A 61 -18.05 -2.97 0.64
CA ASP A 61 -18.99 -3.23 -0.45
C ASP A 61 -18.88 -2.20 -1.59
N ASN A 62 -18.06 -1.18 -1.42
CA ASN A 62 -17.92 -0.08 -2.38
C ASN A 62 -16.80 -0.30 -3.41
N ILE A 63 -15.98 -1.35 -3.27
CA ILE A 63 -14.89 -1.61 -4.19
C ILE A 63 -15.34 -2.52 -5.33
N GLN A 64 -15.24 -2.04 -6.57
CA GLN A 64 -15.46 -2.85 -7.75
C GLN A 64 -14.14 -3.45 -8.24
N HIS A 65 -14.14 -4.74 -8.52
CA HIS A 65 -12.95 -5.47 -8.95
C HIS A 65 -13.06 -5.83 -10.43
N PHE A 66 -12.02 -5.48 -11.18
CA PHE A 66 -11.91 -5.79 -12.60
C PHE A 66 -10.60 -6.52 -12.88
N TYR A 67 -10.56 -7.28 -13.95
CA TYR A 67 -9.33 -7.86 -14.44
C TYR A 67 -9.20 -7.71 -15.96
N MET A 68 -7.98 -7.61 -16.45
CA MET A 68 -7.66 -7.59 -17.87
C MET A 68 -6.61 -8.64 -18.16
N GLN A 69 -6.87 -9.46 -19.18
CA GLN A 69 -5.86 -10.40 -19.67
C GLN A 69 -4.97 -9.68 -20.68
N VAL A 70 -3.69 -9.52 -20.32
CA VAL A 70 -2.71 -8.77 -21.10
C VAL A 70 -1.42 -9.57 -21.22
N ASP A 71 -0.90 -9.70 -22.46
CA ASP A 71 0.44 -10.26 -22.70
C ASP A 71 1.51 -9.41 -21.98
N GLN A 72 2.49 -10.06 -21.38
CA GLN A 72 3.52 -9.42 -20.56
C GLN A 72 4.21 -8.23 -21.27
N ARG A 73 4.50 -8.37 -22.56
CA ARG A 73 5.14 -7.31 -23.36
C ARG A 73 4.26 -6.07 -23.60
N HIS A 74 2.94 -6.20 -23.43
CA HIS A 74 1.98 -5.13 -23.68
C HIS A 74 1.42 -4.48 -22.38
N ARG A 75 1.87 -4.91 -21.20
CA ARG A 75 1.35 -4.41 -19.92
C ARG A 75 1.56 -2.90 -19.75
N VAL A 76 2.76 -2.39 -20.10
CA VAL A 76 3.05 -0.95 -20.01
C VAL A 76 2.20 -0.15 -21.02
N ASP A 77 1.99 -0.69 -22.23
CA ASP A 77 1.10 -0.07 -23.21
C ASP A 77 -0.36 -0.03 -22.71
N MET A 78 -0.78 -1.02 -21.93
CA MET A 78 -2.10 -1.01 -21.30
C MET A 78 -2.20 0.05 -20.21
N LEU A 79 -1.18 0.20 -19.35
CA LEU A 79 -1.13 1.31 -18.39
C LEU A 79 -1.21 2.67 -19.09
N ARG A 80 -0.48 2.83 -20.21
CA ARG A 80 -0.54 4.04 -21.01
C ARG A 80 -1.96 4.30 -21.53
N LYS A 81 -2.67 3.28 -22.01
CA LYS A 81 -4.06 3.41 -22.45
C LYS A 81 -4.99 3.82 -21.31
N LEU A 82 -4.83 3.23 -20.12
CA LEU A 82 -5.59 3.62 -18.93
C LEU A 82 -5.32 5.08 -18.56
N ALA A 83 -4.05 5.51 -18.61
CA ALA A 83 -3.68 6.88 -18.29
C ALA A 83 -4.22 7.93 -19.28
N HIS A 84 -4.74 7.50 -20.45
CA HIS A 84 -5.42 8.38 -21.42
C HIS A 84 -6.95 8.36 -21.29
N VAL A 85 -7.49 7.58 -20.36
CA VAL A 85 -8.92 7.67 -20.05
C VAL A 85 -9.14 8.98 -19.29
N ASP A 86 -10.17 9.70 -19.66
CA ASP A 86 -10.52 10.98 -19.03
C ASP A 86 -10.70 10.77 -17.52
N ASP A 87 -10.14 11.68 -16.74
CA ASP A 87 -10.15 11.71 -15.29
C ASP A 87 -9.51 10.48 -14.59
N PHE A 88 -8.87 9.58 -15.34
CA PHE A 88 -8.21 8.41 -14.75
C PHE A 88 -6.97 8.81 -13.94
N ARG A 89 -6.97 8.40 -12.68
CA ARG A 89 -5.79 8.46 -11.79
C ARG A 89 -5.70 7.18 -10.98
N GLY A 90 -4.49 6.67 -10.83
CA GLY A 90 -4.32 5.40 -10.16
C GLY A 90 -2.99 5.21 -9.43
N LEU A 91 -3.06 4.47 -8.34
CA LEU A 91 -1.90 3.87 -7.68
C LEU A 91 -1.64 2.50 -8.32
N VAL A 92 -0.44 2.33 -8.87
CA VAL A 92 -0.05 1.14 -9.62
C VAL A 92 0.95 0.32 -8.81
N PHE A 93 0.60 -0.91 -8.49
CA PHE A 93 1.45 -1.81 -7.71
C PHE A 93 2.28 -2.75 -8.57
N PHE A 94 3.57 -2.79 -8.27
CA PHE A 94 4.56 -3.70 -8.84
C PHE A 94 5.11 -4.65 -7.77
N ASN A 95 5.50 -5.86 -8.17
CA ASN A 95 6.15 -6.81 -7.25
C ASN A 95 7.66 -6.59 -7.16
N SER A 96 8.26 -5.84 -8.09
CA SER A 96 9.71 -5.55 -8.07
C SER A 96 10.01 -4.09 -8.40
N LEU A 97 11.11 -3.56 -7.81
CA LEU A 97 11.61 -2.22 -8.11
C LEU A 97 12.18 -2.12 -9.53
N SER A 98 12.72 -3.21 -10.08
CA SER A 98 13.26 -3.25 -11.44
C SER A 98 12.16 -3.06 -12.49
N ASP A 99 11.03 -3.78 -12.33
CA ASP A 99 9.90 -3.66 -13.26
C ASP A 99 9.22 -2.30 -13.14
N LEU A 100 9.13 -1.78 -11.90
CA LEU A 100 8.62 -0.45 -11.62
C LEU A 100 9.45 0.64 -12.33
N GLY A 101 10.78 0.64 -12.17
CA GLY A 101 11.67 1.60 -12.82
C GLY A 101 11.59 1.53 -14.35
N SER A 102 11.60 0.31 -14.91
CA SER A 102 11.45 0.10 -16.35
C SER A 102 10.10 0.58 -16.89
N ALA A 103 9.03 0.44 -16.12
CA ALA A 103 7.71 0.93 -16.49
C ALA A 103 7.65 2.46 -16.42
N GLU A 104 8.22 3.06 -15.37
CA GLU A 104 8.31 4.52 -15.21
C GLU A 104 8.99 5.18 -16.40
N GLU A 105 10.19 4.72 -16.78
CA GLU A 105 10.94 5.24 -17.93
C GLU A 105 10.13 5.17 -19.23
N LYS A 106 9.48 4.02 -19.49
CA LYS A 106 8.67 3.82 -20.69
C LYS A 106 7.43 4.70 -20.72
N LEU A 107 6.78 4.93 -19.57
CA LEU A 107 5.60 5.78 -19.45
C LEU A 107 5.99 7.24 -19.66
N GLN A 108 7.07 7.71 -19.03
CA GLN A 108 7.59 9.07 -19.16
C GLN A 108 8.05 9.35 -20.59
N TYR A 109 8.71 8.39 -21.27
CA TYR A 109 9.07 8.48 -22.68
C TYR A 109 7.84 8.68 -23.62
N ARG A 110 6.66 8.31 -23.15
CA ARG A 110 5.38 8.46 -23.86
C ARG A 110 4.53 9.60 -23.31
N ASP A 111 5.15 10.58 -22.63
CA ASP A 111 4.53 11.77 -22.06
C ASP A 111 3.43 11.48 -21.02
N ILE A 112 3.46 10.31 -20.37
CA ILE A 112 2.58 9.99 -19.25
C ILE A 112 3.19 10.55 -17.97
N LEU A 113 2.39 11.29 -17.20
CA LEU A 113 2.77 11.85 -15.90
C LEU A 113 2.75 10.74 -14.81
N ALA A 114 3.75 9.86 -14.89
CA ALA A 114 3.95 8.76 -13.97
C ALA A 114 5.21 9.00 -13.13
N VAL A 115 5.10 8.81 -11.81
CA VAL A 115 6.23 8.95 -10.88
C VAL A 115 6.21 7.80 -9.89
N SER A 116 7.39 7.24 -9.61
CA SER A 116 7.57 6.20 -8.60
C SER A 116 7.81 6.78 -7.22
N LEU A 117 7.31 6.06 -6.20
CA LEU A 117 7.75 6.23 -4.83
C LEU A 117 8.97 5.34 -4.62
N ALA A 118 10.16 5.85 -4.90
CA ALA A 118 11.39 5.09 -4.69
C ALA A 118 11.80 5.06 -3.21
N SER A 119 12.45 3.98 -2.76
CA SER A 119 12.87 3.79 -1.36
C SER A 119 13.98 4.76 -0.90
N ASP A 120 14.75 5.28 -1.83
CA ASP A 120 15.83 6.24 -1.63
C ASP A 120 15.37 7.70 -1.69
N VAL A 121 14.10 7.92 -2.01
CA VAL A 121 13.53 9.27 -2.03
C VAL A 121 13.37 9.79 -0.61
N ASN A 122 14.03 10.90 -0.31
CA ASN A 122 13.91 11.60 0.96
C ASN A 122 12.43 11.84 1.31
N VAL A 123 12.08 11.72 2.59
CA VAL A 123 10.71 11.92 3.12
C VAL A 123 10.07 13.22 2.61
N LYS A 124 10.86 14.30 2.47
CA LYS A 124 10.37 15.57 1.93
C LYS A 124 9.95 15.46 0.45
N PHE A 125 10.72 14.75 -0.36
CA PHE A 125 10.42 14.52 -1.77
C PHE A 125 9.18 13.64 -1.94
N ARG A 126 9.06 12.60 -1.10
CA ARG A 126 7.88 11.73 -1.07
C ARG A 126 6.61 12.54 -0.81
N LYS A 127 6.64 13.46 0.15
CA LYS A 127 5.52 14.36 0.44
C LYS A 127 5.15 15.22 -0.78
N VAL A 128 6.13 15.79 -1.47
CA VAL A 128 5.90 16.59 -2.69
C VAL A 128 5.26 15.75 -3.80
N ILE A 129 5.70 14.50 -4.00
CA ILE A 129 5.11 13.59 -5.01
C ILE A 129 3.64 13.31 -4.66
N LEU A 130 3.35 13.03 -3.40
CA LEU A 130 1.98 12.76 -2.94
C LEU A 130 1.09 14.00 -3.08
N GLU A 131 1.58 15.20 -2.75
CA GLU A 131 0.87 16.45 -2.98
C GLU A 131 0.57 16.67 -4.47
N LYS A 132 1.56 16.49 -5.35
CA LYS A 132 1.36 16.58 -6.80
C LYS A 132 0.31 15.58 -7.31
N PHE A 133 0.29 14.38 -6.76
CA PHE A 133 -0.72 13.39 -7.13
C PHE A 133 -2.11 13.80 -6.62
N LYS A 134 -2.23 14.31 -5.38
CA LYS A 134 -3.48 14.87 -4.84
C LYS A 134 -3.99 16.05 -5.68
N ASP A 135 -3.10 16.90 -6.14
CA ASP A 135 -3.41 18.09 -6.94
C ASP A 135 -3.64 17.80 -8.45
N ASN A 136 -3.81 16.54 -8.83
CA ASN A 136 -4.04 16.13 -10.23
C ASN A 136 -2.88 16.47 -11.20
N GLN A 137 -1.68 16.69 -10.69
CA GLN A 137 -0.49 16.95 -11.50
C GLN A 137 0.22 15.66 -11.95
N LEU A 138 -0.19 14.51 -11.43
CA LEU A 138 0.30 13.19 -11.80
C LEU A 138 -0.89 12.29 -12.10
N THR A 139 -0.76 11.49 -13.17
CA THR A 139 -1.80 10.52 -13.57
C THR A 139 -1.59 9.17 -12.86
N LEU A 140 -0.34 8.72 -12.77
CA LEU A 140 0.00 7.44 -12.18
C LEU A 140 1.04 7.61 -11.08
N LEU A 141 0.75 7.02 -9.94
CA LEU A 141 1.70 6.85 -8.84
C LEU A 141 2.13 5.38 -8.84
N LEU A 142 3.43 5.11 -9.01
CA LEU A 142 3.96 3.76 -9.10
C LEU A 142 4.59 3.37 -7.76
N ALA A 143 4.25 2.18 -7.24
CA ALA A 143 4.77 1.72 -5.96
C ALA A 143 4.93 0.20 -5.90
N THR A 144 5.74 -0.26 -4.95
CA THR A 144 5.68 -1.63 -4.44
C THR A 144 4.95 -1.62 -3.10
N ASP A 145 4.57 -2.78 -2.56
CA ASP A 145 3.89 -2.87 -1.27
C ASP A 145 4.67 -2.15 -0.17
N LEU A 146 5.99 -2.32 -0.14
CA LEU A 146 6.86 -1.64 0.83
C LEU A 146 6.81 -0.11 0.70
N LEU A 147 6.77 0.40 -0.54
CA LEU A 147 6.77 1.83 -0.81
C LEU A 147 5.41 2.47 -0.56
N ALA A 148 4.34 1.70 -0.71
CA ALA A 148 2.97 2.14 -0.48
C ALA A 148 2.57 2.17 1.01
N ARG A 149 3.39 1.61 1.90
CA ARG A 149 3.11 1.63 3.34
C ARG A 149 3.07 3.06 3.89
N GLY A 150 2.07 3.31 4.74
CA GLY A 150 1.89 4.63 5.36
C GLY A 150 1.57 5.75 4.36
N ILE A 151 1.16 5.41 3.13
CA ILE A 151 0.62 6.40 2.21
C ILE A 151 -0.80 6.69 2.64
N ASP A 152 -1.02 7.93 3.03
CA ASP A 152 -2.33 8.49 3.25
C ASP A 152 -2.73 9.32 2.01
N ILE A 153 -3.48 8.69 1.13
CA ILE A 153 -4.08 9.35 -0.02
C ILE A 153 -5.59 9.21 0.13
N ASP A 154 -6.21 10.28 0.61
CA ASP A 154 -7.67 10.35 0.65
C ASP A 154 -8.24 10.20 -0.76
N SER A 155 -9.28 9.39 -0.89
CA SER A 155 -10.08 9.27 -2.13
C SER A 155 -9.30 8.76 -3.35
N LEU A 156 -8.53 7.69 -3.18
CA LEU A 156 -7.94 6.98 -4.31
C LEU A 156 -9.05 6.28 -5.11
N GLU A 157 -9.30 6.73 -6.33
CA GLU A 157 -10.38 6.19 -7.17
C GLU A 157 -10.02 4.82 -7.75
N CYS A 158 -8.74 4.58 -8.02
CA CYS A 158 -8.31 3.37 -8.68
C CYS A 158 -6.98 2.84 -8.15
N VAL A 159 -6.95 1.54 -7.89
CA VAL A 159 -5.73 0.75 -7.68
C VAL A 159 -5.54 -0.21 -8.85
N VAL A 160 -4.35 -0.20 -9.43
CA VAL A 160 -3.97 -1.12 -10.51
C VAL A 160 -2.92 -2.09 -10.00
N ASN A 161 -3.22 -3.37 -9.97
CA ASN A 161 -2.22 -4.40 -9.77
C ASN A 161 -1.55 -4.70 -11.12
N PHE A 162 -0.41 -4.05 -11.41
CA PHE A 162 0.39 -4.36 -12.61
C PHE A 162 0.89 -5.80 -12.56
N ASP A 163 1.33 -6.22 -11.39
CA ASP A 163 1.61 -7.60 -11.07
C ASP A 163 0.59 -8.13 -10.08
N VAL A 164 0.12 -9.35 -10.32
CA VAL A 164 -0.77 -10.03 -9.37
C VAL A 164 -0.08 -10.13 -8.01
N PRO A 165 -0.73 -9.73 -6.91
CA PRO A 165 -0.17 -9.87 -5.57
C PRO A 165 0.19 -11.33 -5.26
N ARG A 166 1.20 -11.53 -4.41
CA ARG A 166 1.68 -12.88 -4.07
C ARG A 166 0.68 -13.70 -3.27
N ASP A 167 -0.16 -13.03 -2.50
CA ASP A 167 -1.17 -13.62 -1.63
C ASP A 167 -2.40 -12.73 -1.49
N SER A 168 -3.43 -13.26 -0.85
CA SER A 168 -4.71 -12.57 -0.63
C SER A 168 -4.60 -11.38 0.32
N GLU A 169 -3.63 -11.40 1.23
CA GLU A 169 -3.40 -10.33 2.20
C GLU A 169 -2.84 -9.09 1.51
N ALA A 170 -1.78 -9.27 0.70
CA ALA A 170 -1.25 -8.20 -0.13
C ALA A 170 -2.33 -7.61 -1.05
N TYR A 171 -3.21 -8.46 -1.61
CA TYR A 171 -4.35 -7.99 -2.40
C TYR A 171 -5.29 -7.09 -1.58
N THR A 172 -5.65 -7.52 -0.38
CA THR A 172 -6.55 -6.77 0.52
C THR A 172 -5.94 -5.43 0.92
N HIS A 173 -4.65 -5.41 1.27
CA HIS A 173 -3.93 -4.19 1.62
C HIS A 173 -3.83 -3.21 0.44
N ARG A 174 -3.62 -3.71 -0.79
CA ARG A 174 -3.61 -2.87 -1.99
C ARG A 174 -5.01 -2.33 -2.30
N ALA A 175 -6.02 -3.19 -2.29
CA ALA A 175 -7.41 -2.79 -2.54
C ALA A 175 -7.91 -1.79 -1.49
N GLY A 176 -7.55 -1.96 -0.23
CA GLY A 176 -7.90 -1.06 0.88
C GLY A 176 -7.28 0.35 0.78
N ARG A 177 -6.57 0.68 -0.30
CA ARG A 177 -6.16 2.06 -0.61
C ARG A 177 -7.26 2.82 -1.35
N THR A 178 -8.34 2.14 -1.76
CA THR A 178 -9.55 2.71 -2.35
C THR A 178 -10.74 2.50 -1.40
N GLY A 179 -11.72 3.39 -1.38
CA GLY A 179 -12.96 3.24 -0.61
C GLY A 179 -13.15 4.24 0.50
#